data_1ad9450a8cef2765709c6138b6fe7711
#
_entry.id   1ad9450a8cef2765709c6138b6fe7711
#
_cell.length_a   1.000
_cell.length_b   1.000
_cell.length_c   1.000
_cell.angle_alpha   90.00
_cell.angle_beta   90.00
_cell.angle_gamma   90.00
#
_symmetry.space_group_name_H-M   'P 1'
#
loop_
_entity.id
_entity.type
_entity.pdbx_description
1 polymer ?
#
loop_
_entity_poly.entity_id
_entity_poly.type
_entity_poly.pdbx_seq_one_letter_code
_entity_poly.pdbx_strand_id
1 'polypeptide(L)'
;MYRIRIVKPSWQILKRYQIPTFLFVNKMDQEGTDGEKLLKELRKRFGENVVPFVDIMTESDCPGGKVYLHTKEGAVEEVLEELAVCEDDMMEEYLEEGRISLDKVQKAVADRQVFPCYFGSALHSQGVEELLDGLDLYIKDKTYPAEFGAKVYKIARDNQGNRLTYLKVTGGRLKVKDVVEGLNEKINQIRIYSGEKFEAVQEVEAGRVCAVTGLENTRPGQGIGAEEESDLPVLEPVLTYQILLPDDCDVHKMLLNLKILEEEEPELHIVWEEQTSEIHVQLMGDVQIEILQRMIKERFGVLVEFGEGSIVYKETITAPVEGVGHFE
;
A
#
# COMPACT_ATOMS: atom_id res chain seq x y z
N MET A 1 4.83 -19.14 18.64
CA MET A 1 5.67 -19.01 17.43
C MET A 1 5.07 -17.92 16.54
N TYR A 2 5.62 -16.70 16.59
CA TYR A 2 5.04 -15.53 15.91
C TYR A 2 5.20 -15.65 14.40
N ARG A 3 4.08 -15.52 13.65
CA ARG A 3 4.10 -15.62 12.19
C ARG A 3 4.48 -14.28 11.55
N ILE A 4 5.77 -14.02 11.37
CA ILE A 4 6.27 -12.86 10.59
C ILE A 4 6.24 -13.17 9.05
N ARG A 5 5.58 -14.23 8.60
CA ARG A 5 5.57 -14.63 7.18
C ARG A 5 4.94 -13.62 6.23
N ILE A 6 3.95 -12.85 6.69
CA ILE A 6 3.19 -11.88 5.84
C ILE A 6 3.96 -10.57 5.64
N VAL A 7 4.94 -10.26 6.50
CA VAL A 7 5.65 -8.97 6.48
C VAL A 7 6.70 -8.87 5.35
N LYS A 8 7.25 -9.99 4.86
CA LYS A 8 8.28 -9.97 3.81
C LYS A 8 7.82 -9.37 2.47
N PRO A 9 6.67 -9.77 1.89
CA PRO A 9 6.18 -9.15 0.67
C PRO A 9 5.91 -7.65 0.85
N SER A 10 5.27 -7.26 1.96
CA SER A 10 5.01 -5.84 2.27
C SER A 10 6.32 -5.04 2.40
N TRP A 11 7.35 -5.61 3.04
CA TRP A 11 8.66 -4.98 3.15
C TRP A 11 9.32 -4.72 1.79
N GLN A 12 9.22 -5.67 0.85
CA GLN A 12 9.73 -5.50 -0.51
C GLN A 12 8.99 -4.39 -1.28
N ILE A 13 7.67 -4.32 -1.11
CA ILE A 13 6.84 -3.25 -1.70
C ILE A 13 7.25 -1.88 -1.13
N LEU A 14 7.34 -1.76 0.20
CA LEU A 14 7.78 -0.53 0.87
C LEU A 14 9.19 -0.11 0.41
N LYS A 15 10.09 -1.08 0.21
CA LYS A 15 11.43 -0.83 -0.31
C LYS A 15 11.40 -0.36 -1.77
N ARG A 16 10.60 -1.01 -2.62
CA ARG A 16 10.48 -0.63 -4.04
C ARG A 16 10.00 0.81 -4.22
N TYR A 17 9.00 1.20 -3.45
CA TYR A 17 8.41 2.55 -3.53
C TYR A 17 9.06 3.56 -2.60
N GLN A 18 10.18 3.22 -1.95
CA GLN A 18 10.94 4.10 -1.04
C GLN A 18 10.05 4.76 0.04
N ILE A 19 9.12 3.97 0.61
CA ILE A 19 8.18 4.46 1.62
C ILE A 19 8.85 4.44 3.00
N PRO A 20 8.92 5.57 3.73
CA PRO A 20 9.37 5.60 5.13
C PRO A 20 8.59 4.59 5.96
N THR A 21 9.29 3.82 6.79
CA THR A 21 8.68 2.65 7.43
C THR A 21 8.96 2.64 8.92
N PHE A 22 7.91 2.56 9.71
CA PHE A 22 7.93 2.39 11.16
C PHE A 22 7.50 0.97 11.52
N LEU A 23 8.09 0.42 12.58
CA LEU A 23 7.77 -0.91 13.07
C LEU A 23 7.09 -0.80 14.43
N PHE A 24 5.95 -1.48 14.61
CA PHE A 24 5.30 -1.62 15.92
C PHE A 24 5.22 -3.10 16.30
N VAL A 25 5.97 -3.47 17.33
CA VAL A 25 5.99 -4.83 17.87
C VAL A 25 4.87 -4.95 18.88
N ASN A 26 3.75 -5.52 18.42
CA ASN A 26 2.51 -5.63 19.19
C ASN A 26 2.52 -6.85 20.12
N LYS A 27 1.61 -6.84 21.11
CA LYS A 27 1.36 -7.92 22.07
C LYS A 27 2.52 -8.16 23.05
N MET A 28 3.20 -7.10 23.44
CA MET A 28 4.28 -7.16 24.44
C MET A 28 3.79 -7.51 25.86
N ASP A 29 2.48 -7.46 26.10
CA ASP A 29 1.79 -7.86 27.32
C ASP A 29 1.69 -9.39 27.52
N GLN A 30 2.02 -10.20 26.50
CA GLN A 30 1.93 -11.65 26.60
C GLN A 30 3.10 -12.25 27.38
N GLU A 31 2.82 -13.23 28.24
CA GLU A 31 3.85 -13.94 29.00
C GLU A 31 4.91 -14.59 28.09
N GLY A 32 6.19 -14.41 28.47
CA GLY A 32 7.33 -14.93 27.69
C GLY A 32 7.76 -14.05 26.52
N THR A 33 7.20 -12.86 26.38
CA THR A 33 7.66 -11.89 25.39
C THR A 33 8.97 -11.25 25.83
N ASP A 34 9.95 -11.25 24.94
CA ASP A 34 11.29 -10.71 25.18
C ASP A 34 11.63 -9.73 24.05
N GLY A 35 11.64 -8.44 24.37
CA GLY A 35 11.86 -7.35 23.42
C GLY A 35 13.22 -7.41 22.75
N GLU A 36 14.29 -7.74 23.48
CA GLU A 36 15.64 -7.85 22.92
C GLU A 36 15.75 -8.98 21.90
N LYS A 37 15.16 -10.15 22.20
CA LYS A 37 15.14 -11.26 21.25
C LYS A 37 14.36 -10.92 19.99
N LEU A 38 13.23 -10.22 20.15
CA LEU A 38 12.41 -9.77 19.01
C LEU A 38 13.16 -8.74 18.18
N LEU A 39 13.84 -7.79 18.80
CA LEU A 39 14.67 -6.80 18.09
C LEU A 39 15.79 -7.49 17.29
N LYS A 40 16.51 -8.44 17.89
CA LYS A 40 17.53 -9.24 17.19
C LYS A 40 16.95 -10.03 16.01
N GLU A 41 15.75 -10.58 16.15
CA GLU A 41 15.07 -11.27 15.04
C GLU A 41 14.62 -10.31 13.92
N LEU A 42 14.17 -9.11 14.27
CA LEU A 42 13.82 -8.06 13.30
C LEU A 42 15.06 -7.60 12.53
N ARG A 43 16.17 -7.32 13.21
CA ARG A 43 17.45 -6.94 12.59
C ARG A 43 17.95 -8.00 11.61
N LYS A 44 17.90 -9.27 12.00
CA LYS A 44 18.27 -10.39 11.12
C LYS A 44 17.42 -10.46 9.85
N ARG A 45 16.18 -9.96 9.86
CA ARG A 45 15.23 -10.06 8.74
C ARG A 45 15.18 -8.81 7.88
N PHE A 46 15.30 -7.63 8.48
CA PHE A 46 15.06 -6.34 7.85
C PHE A 46 16.31 -5.47 7.75
N GLY A 47 17.37 -5.81 8.47
CA GLY A 47 18.64 -5.08 8.52
C GLY A 47 18.93 -4.52 9.91
N GLU A 48 20.20 -4.22 10.16
CA GLU A 48 20.70 -3.68 11.44
C GLU A 48 20.16 -2.28 11.73
N ASN A 49 19.62 -1.58 10.74
CA ASN A 49 19.07 -0.22 10.83
C ASN A 49 17.70 -0.16 11.54
N VAL A 50 17.25 -1.26 12.15
CA VAL A 50 16.06 -1.27 13.02
C VAL A 50 16.48 -0.82 14.40
N VAL A 51 16.09 0.41 14.78
CA VAL A 51 16.47 1.07 16.02
C VAL A 51 15.26 1.26 16.94
N PRO A 52 15.34 0.92 18.23
CA PRO A 52 14.25 1.18 19.18
C PRO A 52 14.16 2.65 19.53
N PHE A 53 12.98 3.26 19.35
CA PHE A 53 12.76 4.70 19.56
C PHE A 53 12.00 5.02 20.85
N VAL A 54 11.80 4.04 21.73
CA VAL A 54 10.98 4.16 22.95
C VAL A 54 11.55 5.17 23.96
N ASP A 55 12.89 5.27 24.02
CA ASP A 55 13.59 6.10 25.01
C ASP A 55 14.24 7.34 24.41
N ILE A 56 13.90 7.68 23.17
CA ILE A 56 14.40 8.87 22.51
C ILE A 56 13.43 10.03 22.76
N MET A 57 13.98 11.18 23.13
CA MET A 57 13.31 12.46 23.33
C MET A 57 13.97 13.56 22.49
N THR A 58 13.29 14.68 22.34
CA THR A 58 13.84 15.87 21.65
C THR A 58 14.05 17.01 22.63
N GLU A 59 15.15 17.72 22.46
CA GLU A 59 15.48 18.94 23.18
C GLU A 59 15.46 20.14 22.22
N SER A 60 14.62 21.14 22.51
CA SER A 60 14.38 22.30 21.65
C SER A 60 15.10 23.59 22.11
N ASP A 61 15.69 23.62 23.32
CA ASP A 61 16.28 24.82 23.92
C ASP A 61 17.74 25.07 23.48
N CYS A 62 18.14 24.54 22.33
CA CYS A 62 19.52 24.69 21.84
C CYS A 62 19.74 26.02 21.09
N PRO A 63 20.93 26.62 21.22
CA PRO A 63 21.31 27.83 20.47
C PRO A 63 21.22 27.59 18.96
N GLY A 64 20.48 28.45 18.25
CA GLY A 64 20.31 28.35 16.80
C GLY A 64 19.03 27.72 16.32
N GLY A 65 18.11 27.31 17.22
CA GLY A 65 16.79 26.75 16.86
C GLY A 65 16.84 25.34 16.29
N LYS A 66 17.99 24.65 16.39
CA LYS A 66 18.09 23.23 16.04
C LYS A 66 17.48 22.38 17.16
N VAL A 67 16.79 21.32 16.79
CA VAL A 67 16.26 20.31 17.71
C VAL A 67 17.18 19.10 17.66
N TYR A 68 17.60 18.62 18.81
CA TYR A 68 18.47 17.46 18.95
C TYR A 68 17.77 16.32 19.67
N LEU A 69 18.24 15.10 19.42
CA LEU A 69 17.77 13.92 20.12
C LEU A 69 18.66 13.64 21.34
N HIS A 70 18.03 13.21 22.41
CA HIS A 70 18.70 12.67 23.60
C HIS A 70 17.92 11.48 24.14
N THR A 71 18.54 10.70 25.02
CA THR A 71 17.87 9.59 25.71
C THR A 71 17.15 10.09 26.95
N LYS A 72 16.05 9.43 27.32
CA LYS A 72 15.38 9.65 28.62
C LYS A 72 16.36 9.41 29.77
N GLU A 73 16.21 10.14 30.87
CA GLU A 73 17.03 9.98 32.07
C GLU A 73 16.98 8.53 32.58
N GLY A 74 18.14 7.84 32.63
CA GLY A 74 18.25 6.42 32.98
C GLY A 74 18.13 5.44 31.83
N ALA A 75 17.92 5.90 30.58
CA ALA A 75 18.01 5.07 29.38
C ALA A 75 19.47 4.85 28.93
N VAL A 76 19.71 3.80 28.18
CA VAL A 76 21.05 3.42 27.73
C VAL A 76 21.47 4.31 26.55
N GLU A 77 22.62 4.98 26.67
CA GLU A 77 23.19 5.82 25.59
C GLU A 77 23.44 5.03 24.28
N GLU A 78 23.52 3.69 24.37
CA GLU A 78 23.70 2.79 23.22
C GLU A 78 22.68 3.01 22.09
N VAL A 79 21.46 3.49 22.38
CA VAL A 79 20.44 3.76 21.34
C VAL A 79 20.85 4.90 20.42
N LEU A 80 21.48 5.96 20.95
CA LEU A 80 21.99 7.06 20.12
C LEU A 80 23.21 6.63 19.29
N GLU A 81 24.06 5.78 19.86
CA GLU A 81 25.18 5.17 19.13
C GLU A 81 24.68 4.28 18.00
N GLU A 82 23.69 3.42 18.26
CA GLU A 82 23.05 2.59 17.24
C GLU A 82 22.42 3.44 16.12
N LEU A 83 21.80 4.55 16.47
CA LEU A 83 21.21 5.49 15.51
C LEU A 83 22.31 6.18 14.67
N ALA A 84 23.39 6.61 15.31
CA ALA A 84 24.51 7.26 14.65
C ALA A 84 25.17 6.37 13.60
N VAL A 85 25.32 5.08 13.88
CA VAL A 85 25.92 4.09 12.96
C VAL A 85 25.12 3.89 11.67
N CYS A 86 23.84 4.26 11.66
CA CYS A 86 22.98 4.05 10.50
C CYS A 86 23.30 4.95 9.30
N GLU A 87 23.97 6.10 9.53
CA GLU A 87 24.35 7.05 8.46
C GLU A 87 25.59 7.86 8.85
N ASP A 88 26.50 8.05 7.90
CA ASP A 88 27.80 8.70 8.13
C ASP A 88 27.67 10.14 8.70
N ASP A 89 26.73 10.93 8.15
CA ASP A 89 26.50 12.32 8.60
C ASP A 89 26.00 12.39 10.06
N MET A 90 25.25 11.37 10.52
CA MET A 90 24.80 11.27 11.91
C MET A 90 25.93 10.85 12.83
N MET A 91 26.78 9.92 12.37
CA MET A 91 27.96 9.48 13.11
C MET A 91 28.95 10.63 13.32
N GLU A 92 29.23 11.44 12.30
CA GLU A 92 30.12 12.59 12.40
C GLU A 92 29.60 13.59 13.43
N GLU A 93 28.32 13.96 13.37
CA GLU A 93 27.69 14.89 14.33
C GLU A 93 27.71 14.33 15.76
N TYR A 94 27.42 13.02 15.92
CA TYR A 94 27.46 12.38 17.23
C TYR A 94 28.86 12.37 17.84
N LEU A 95 29.90 12.11 17.06
CA LEU A 95 31.29 12.14 17.51
C LEU A 95 31.77 13.54 17.88
N GLU A 96 31.30 14.58 17.17
CA GLU A 96 31.68 15.96 17.39
C GLU A 96 30.90 16.63 18.53
N GLU A 97 29.57 16.39 18.58
CA GLU A 97 28.67 17.14 19.46
C GLU A 97 28.09 16.27 20.60
N GLY A 98 28.25 14.93 20.56
CA GLY A 98 27.65 13.98 21.51
C GLY A 98 26.13 13.84 21.35
N ARG A 99 25.55 14.35 20.25
CA ARG A 99 24.11 14.37 19.99
C ARG A 99 23.82 14.37 18.50
N ILE A 100 22.59 14.05 18.12
CA ILE A 100 22.14 13.95 16.72
C ILE A 100 20.98 14.93 16.49
N SER A 101 21.05 15.72 15.43
CA SER A 101 19.99 16.65 15.08
C SER A 101 18.77 15.94 14.50
N LEU A 102 17.57 16.43 14.86
CA LEU A 102 16.30 15.90 14.38
C LEU A 102 16.21 15.88 12.85
N ASP A 103 16.71 16.94 12.19
CA ASP A 103 16.68 17.03 10.73
C ASP A 103 17.42 15.88 10.02
N LYS A 104 18.56 15.43 10.59
CA LYS A 104 19.31 14.30 10.05
C LYS A 104 18.56 12.98 10.23
N VAL A 105 17.93 12.80 11.40
CA VAL A 105 17.11 11.60 11.66
C VAL A 105 15.89 11.58 10.76
N GLN A 106 15.19 12.70 10.58
CA GLN A 106 14.06 12.80 9.65
C GLN A 106 14.49 12.44 8.22
N LYS A 107 15.66 12.91 7.78
CA LYS A 107 16.23 12.56 6.48
C LYS A 107 16.53 11.06 6.40
N ALA A 108 17.22 10.50 7.39
CA ALA A 108 17.57 9.07 7.43
C ALA A 108 16.33 8.15 7.43
N VAL A 109 15.26 8.55 8.13
CA VAL A 109 13.97 7.86 8.08
C VAL A 109 13.32 7.97 6.70
N ALA A 110 13.33 9.17 6.09
CA ALA A 110 12.78 9.40 4.76
C ALA A 110 13.52 8.58 3.68
N ASP A 111 14.87 8.54 3.77
CA ASP A 111 15.75 7.80 2.86
C ASP A 111 15.84 6.30 3.18
N ARG A 112 15.07 5.82 4.18
CA ARG A 112 15.05 4.42 4.63
C ARG A 112 16.40 3.89 5.13
N GLN A 113 17.22 4.76 5.67
CA GLN A 113 18.47 4.41 6.36
C GLN A 113 18.21 4.03 7.81
N VAL A 114 17.09 4.46 8.41
CA VAL A 114 16.66 4.15 9.76
C VAL A 114 15.22 3.68 9.75
N PHE A 115 14.93 2.63 10.53
CA PHE A 115 13.58 2.09 10.73
C PHE A 115 13.21 2.20 12.22
N PRO A 116 12.47 3.26 12.61
CA PRO A 116 12.02 3.42 13.98
C PRO A 116 11.17 2.22 14.43
N CYS A 117 11.53 1.63 15.57
CA CYS A 117 10.86 0.46 16.12
C CYS A 117 10.29 0.78 17.50
N TYR A 118 9.00 0.51 17.68
CA TYR A 118 8.25 0.70 18.91
C TYR A 118 7.73 -0.64 19.42
N PHE A 119 7.65 -0.77 20.74
CA PHE A 119 7.17 -1.97 21.42
C PHE A 119 5.94 -1.62 22.25
N GLY A 120 4.90 -2.46 22.21
CA GLY A 120 3.71 -2.16 22.98
C GLY A 120 2.62 -3.21 22.89
N SER A 121 1.46 -2.87 23.43
CA SER A 121 0.22 -3.63 23.32
C SER A 121 -0.90 -2.73 22.83
N ALA A 122 -1.28 -2.87 21.58
CA ALA A 122 -2.34 -2.07 20.96
C ALA A 122 -3.68 -2.27 21.70
N LEU A 123 -3.94 -3.48 22.24
CA LEU A 123 -5.15 -3.76 23.00
C LEU A 123 -5.23 -2.92 24.29
N HIS A 124 -4.10 -2.65 24.91
CA HIS A 124 -3.98 -1.88 26.16
C HIS A 124 -3.52 -0.43 25.90
N SER A 125 -3.43 0.00 24.65
CA SER A 125 -2.92 1.30 24.22
C SER A 125 -1.50 1.62 24.70
N GLN A 126 -0.72 0.62 25.08
CA GLN A 126 0.68 0.80 25.50
C GLN A 126 1.59 0.95 24.30
N GLY A 127 2.46 1.96 24.28
CA GLY A 127 3.40 2.25 23.19
C GLY A 127 2.74 2.84 21.94
N VAL A 128 1.41 3.04 21.93
CA VAL A 128 0.67 3.58 20.77
C VAL A 128 0.86 5.09 20.67
N GLU A 129 0.83 5.79 21.80
CA GLU A 129 1.04 7.25 21.85
C GLU A 129 2.45 7.59 21.37
N GLU A 130 3.45 6.88 21.85
CA GLU A 130 4.85 7.04 21.43
C GLU A 130 5.06 6.78 19.94
N LEU A 131 4.35 5.80 19.36
CA LEU A 131 4.38 5.57 17.92
C LEU A 131 3.75 6.74 17.15
N LEU A 132 2.61 7.26 17.60
CA LEU A 132 1.91 8.38 16.95
C LEU A 132 2.74 9.66 17.01
N ASP A 133 3.31 9.96 18.17
CA ASP A 133 4.22 11.10 18.36
C ASP A 133 5.47 10.95 17.48
N GLY A 134 6.01 9.74 17.38
CA GLY A 134 7.12 9.44 16.49
C GLY A 134 6.78 9.62 15.00
N LEU A 135 5.57 9.25 14.57
CA LEU A 135 5.11 9.51 13.21
C LEU A 135 5.02 11.02 12.91
N ASP A 136 4.47 11.79 13.86
CA ASP A 136 4.36 13.25 13.72
C ASP A 136 5.73 13.93 13.72
N LEU A 137 6.64 13.48 14.58
CA LEU A 137 7.96 14.06 14.77
C LEU A 137 8.96 13.74 13.64
N TYR A 138 9.01 12.45 13.21
CA TYR A 138 10.07 11.98 12.30
C TYR A 138 9.67 11.97 10.83
N ILE A 139 8.40 12.22 10.48
CA ILE A 139 7.96 12.36 9.09
C ILE A 139 7.79 13.84 8.76
N LYS A 140 8.53 14.32 7.77
CA LYS A 140 8.33 15.68 7.24
C LYS A 140 7.07 15.73 6.39
N ASP A 141 6.33 16.82 6.49
CA ASP A 141 5.21 17.10 5.60
C ASP A 141 5.68 17.11 4.15
N LYS A 142 4.97 16.36 3.33
CA LYS A 142 5.24 16.33 1.89
C LYS A 142 4.69 17.58 1.23
N THR A 143 5.56 18.33 0.55
CA THR A 143 5.11 19.41 -0.34
C THR A 143 4.57 18.81 -1.64
N TYR A 144 3.42 19.30 -2.07
CA TYR A 144 2.78 18.86 -3.30
C TYR A 144 2.86 19.94 -4.37
N PRO A 145 2.98 19.58 -5.67
CA PRO A 145 2.94 20.54 -6.76
C PRO A 145 1.59 21.25 -6.83
N ALA A 146 1.60 22.48 -7.39
CA ALA A 146 0.39 23.27 -7.56
C ALA A 146 -0.49 22.77 -8.72
N GLU A 147 0.12 22.08 -9.70
CA GLU A 147 -0.58 21.47 -10.82
C GLU A 147 -1.39 20.27 -10.35
N PHE A 148 -2.62 20.11 -10.89
CA PHE A 148 -3.49 18.99 -10.51
C PHE A 148 -2.90 17.65 -10.96
N GLY A 149 -2.84 16.73 -10.02
CA GLY A 149 -2.48 15.34 -10.25
C GLY A 149 -3.23 14.43 -9.28
N ALA A 150 -3.60 13.24 -9.72
CA ALA A 150 -4.19 12.22 -8.86
C ALA A 150 -3.81 10.82 -9.34
N LYS A 151 -3.67 9.88 -8.40
CA LYS A 151 -3.43 8.46 -8.65
C LYS A 151 -4.65 7.65 -8.26
N VAL A 152 -5.20 6.92 -9.23
CA VAL A 152 -6.26 5.94 -8.97
C VAL A 152 -5.65 4.69 -8.35
N TYR A 153 -6.13 4.27 -7.20
CA TYR A 153 -5.60 3.08 -6.53
C TYR A 153 -6.62 1.96 -6.36
N LYS A 154 -7.92 2.26 -6.50
CA LYS A 154 -8.98 1.25 -6.36
C LYS A 154 -10.23 1.69 -7.13
N ILE A 155 -10.92 0.71 -7.70
CA ILE A 155 -12.29 0.84 -8.19
C ILE A 155 -13.18 0.00 -7.26
N ALA A 156 -14.37 0.49 -6.94
CA ALA A 156 -15.37 -0.26 -6.20
C ALA A 156 -16.77 0.21 -6.60
N ARG A 157 -17.80 -0.45 -6.07
CA ARG A 157 -19.20 -0.03 -6.23
C ARG A 157 -19.83 0.15 -4.84
N ASP A 158 -20.67 1.17 -4.72
CA ASP A 158 -21.46 1.36 -3.50
C ASP A 158 -22.66 0.40 -3.45
N ASN A 159 -23.40 0.41 -2.33
CA ASN A 159 -24.56 -0.47 -2.13
C ASN A 159 -25.70 -0.21 -3.14
N GLN A 160 -25.64 0.88 -3.90
CA GLN A 160 -26.59 1.21 -4.95
C GLN A 160 -26.09 0.83 -6.35
N GLY A 161 -24.88 0.23 -6.43
CA GLY A 161 -24.22 -0.16 -7.67
C GLY A 161 -23.48 0.98 -8.38
N ASN A 162 -23.42 2.19 -7.81
CA ASN A 162 -22.69 3.29 -8.41
C ASN A 162 -21.18 3.03 -8.37
N ARG A 163 -20.51 3.25 -9.49
CA ARG A 163 -19.06 3.13 -9.60
C ARG A 163 -18.35 4.22 -8.79
N LEU A 164 -17.40 3.80 -7.98
CA LEU A 164 -16.54 4.64 -7.16
C LEU A 164 -15.09 4.49 -7.62
N THR A 165 -14.49 5.59 -8.02
CA THR A 165 -13.06 5.67 -8.29
C THR A 165 -12.36 6.22 -7.06
N TYR A 166 -11.58 5.39 -6.37
CA TYR A 166 -10.76 5.80 -5.24
C TYR A 166 -9.43 6.32 -5.74
N LEU A 167 -9.09 7.53 -5.34
CA LEU A 167 -7.86 8.19 -5.77
C LEU A 167 -7.19 8.95 -4.61
N LYS A 168 -5.89 9.13 -4.76
CA LYS A 168 -5.09 10.05 -3.95
C LYS A 168 -4.77 11.26 -4.80
N VAL A 169 -5.10 12.46 -4.31
CA VAL A 169 -4.70 13.71 -4.97
C VAL A 169 -3.22 13.95 -4.68
N THR A 170 -2.40 14.02 -5.72
CA THR A 170 -0.94 14.13 -5.66
C THR A 170 -0.42 15.51 -6.04
N GLY A 171 -1.31 16.41 -6.51
CA GLY A 171 -1.00 17.79 -6.83
C GLY A 171 -2.26 18.64 -6.90
N GLY A 172 -2.15 19.94 -6.65
CA GLY A 172 -3.25 20.89 -6.75
C GLY A 172 -4.47 20.54 -5.88
N ARG A 173 -5.63 20.61 -6.48
CA ARG A 173 -6.93 20.30 -5.83
C ARG A 173 -7.93 19.73 -6.83
N LEU A 174 -8.87 18.96 -6.35
CA LEU A 174 -9.99 18.38 -7.11
C LEU A 174 -11.30 18.92 -6.59
N LYS A 175 -12.18 19.38 -7.49
CA LYS A 175 -13.49 19.93 -7.15
C LYS A 175 -14.64 19.14 -7.77
N VAL A 176 -15.79 19.18 -7.12
CA VAL A 176 -17.04 18.72 -7.72
C VAL A 176 -17.35 19.55 -8.96
N LYS A 177 -17.73 18.88 -10.06
CA LYS A 177 -17.98 19.41 -11.40
C LYS A 177 -16.74 19.69 -12.25
N ASP A 178 -15.54 19.49 -11.71
CA ASP A 178 -14.35 19.50 -12.58
C ASP A 178 -14.46 18.44 -13.68
N VAL A 179 -13.97 18.79 -14.85
CA VAL A 179 -13.81 17.88 -15.97
C VAL A 179 -12.36 17.42 -15.99
N VAL A 180 -12.16 16.12 -15.90
CA VAL A 180 -10.82 15.53 -15.87
C VAL A 180 -10.23 15.55 -17.29
N GLU A 181 -9.14 16.27 -17.46
CA GLU A 181 -8.41 16.32 -18.74
C GLU A 181 -7.96 14.93 -19.18
N GLY A 182 -8.09 14.62 -20.46
CA GLY A 182 -7.75 13.33 -21.05
C GLY A 182 -8.85 12.28 -20.96
N LEU A 183 -9.75 12.35 -19.97
CA LEU A 183 -10.92 11.45 -19.87
C LEU A 183 -12.19 12.08 -20.42
N ASN A 184 -12.30 13.41 -20.44
CA ASN A 184 -13.51 14.17 -20.73
C ASN A 184 -14.70 13.79 -19.85
N GLU A 185 -14.44 13.29 -18.66
CA GLU A 185 -15.40 12.84 -17.66
C GLU A 185 -15.49 13.86 -16.52
N LYS A 186 -16.68 13.96 -15.93
CA LYS A 186 -16.99 14.97 -14.91
C LYS A 186 -17.13 14.35 -13.53
N ILE A 187 -16.50 14.99 -12.54
CA ILE A 187 -16.67 14.63 -11.14
C ILE A 187 -18.08 15.01 -10.67
N ASN A 188 -18.90 14.01 -10.35
CA ASN A 188 -20.26 14.24 -9.87
C ASN A 188 -20.31 14.46 -8.35
N GLN A 189 -19.56 13.69 -7.59
CA GLN A 189 -19.48 13.77 -6.15
C GLN A 189 -18.09 13.36 -5.66
N ILE A 190 -17.61 13.99 -4.58
CA ILE A 190 -16.39 13.61 -3.87
C ILE A 190 -16.79 13.15 -2.47
N ARG A 191 -16.32 11.97 -2.07
CA ARG A 191 -16.60 11.31 -0.79
C ARG A 191 -15.31 11.05 -0.02
N ILE A 192 -15.26 11.46 1.24
CA ILE A 192 -14.20 11.07 2.19
C ILE A 192 -14.78 10.00 3.11
N TYR A 193 -14.20 8.81 3.07
CA TYR A 193 -14.67 7.66 3.86
C TYR A 193 -13.99 7.61 5.23
N SER A 194 -14.79 7.25 6.26
CA SER A 194 -14.33 6.87 7.59
C SER A 194 -15.05 5.58 7.99
N GLY A 195 -14.41 4.44 7.78
CA GLY A 195 -15.05 3.13 7.82
C GLY A 195 -16.12 2.99 6.73
N GLU A 196 -17.33 2.59 7.10
CA GLU A 196 -18.48 2.44 6.18
C GLU A 196 -19.20 3.76 5.87
N LYS A 197 -18.95 4.79 6.66
CA LYS A 197 -19.58 6.11 6.49
C LYS A 197 -18.71 7.01 5.63
N PHE A 198 -19.35 7.91 4.91
CA PHE A 198 -18.64 8.94 4.16
C PHE A 198 -19.24 10.32 4.38
N GLU A 199 -18.39 11.31 4.21
CA GLU A 199 -18.75 12.72 4.12
C GLU A 199 -18.60 13.17 2.67
N ALA A 200 -19.63 13.86 2.13
CA ALA A 200 -19.56 14.47 0.81
C ALA A 200 -18.96 15.87 0.91
N VAL A 201 -17.88 16.11 0.18
CA VAL A 201 -17.15 17.38 0.19
C VAL A 201 -17.18 18.04 -1.18
N GLN A 202 -16.98 19.37 -1.24
CA GLN A 202 -16.96 20.13 -2.49
C GLN A 202 -15.60 20.13 -3.17
N GLU A 203 -14.51 20.04 -2.38
CA GLU A 203 -13.15 20.00 -2.89
C GLU A 203 -12.25 19.17 -1.97
N VAL A 204 -11.15 18.67 -2.55
CA VAL A 204 -10.09 17.92 -1.85
C VAL A 204 -8.73 18.43 -2.34
N GLU A 205 -7.82 18.71 -1.42
CA GLU A 205 -6.46 19.16 -1.69
C GLU A 205 -5.49 17.99 -1.82
N ALA A 206 -4.33 18.26 -2.40
CA ALA A 206 -3.24 17.30 -2.52
C ALA A 206 -2.84 16.69 -1.15
N GLY A 207 -2.43 15.42 -1.18
CA GLY A 207 -2.10 14.62 -0.01
C GLY A 207 -3.26 13.79 0.53
N ARG A 208 -4.50 14.13 0.19
CA ARG A 208 -5.69 13.40 0.67
C ARG A 208 -6.13 12.29 -0.27
N VAL A 209 -6.78 11.30 0.31
CA VAL A 209 -7.47 10.22 -0.41
C VAL A 209 -8.97 10.47 -0.40
N CYS A 210 -9.63 10.19 -1.51
CA CYS A 210 -11.08 10.31 -1.62
C CYS A 210 -11.63 9.29 -2.62
N ALA A 211 -12.94 9.11 -2.64
CA ALA A 211 -13.64 8.39 -3.69
C ALA A 211 -14.50 9.38 -4.49
N VAL A 212 -14.52 9.23 -5.79
CA VAL A 212 -15.32 10.08 -6.67
C VAL A 212 -16.30 9.25 -7.50
N THR A 213 -17.41 9.86 -7.86
CA THR A 213 -18.37 9.33 -8.84
C THR A 213 -18.32 10.15 -10.12
N GLY A 214 -18.68 9.53 -11.25
CA GLY A 214 -18.71 10.18 -12.56
C GLY A 214 -17.52 9.87 -13.45
N LEU A 215 -16.55 9.09 -12.96
CA LEU A 215 -15.46 8.55 -13.77
C LEU A 215 -15.78 7.09 -14.11
N GLU A 216 -15.95 6.76 -15.41
CA GLU A 216 -16.31 5.42 -15.86
C GLU A 216 -15.15 4.68 -16.53
N ASN A 217 -14.20 5.42 -17.13
CA ASN A 217 -13.10 4.85 -17.90
C ASN A 217 -11.75 4.86 -17.15
N THR A 218 -11.78 4.90 -15.83
CA THR A 218 -10.57 4.83 -14.99
C THR A 218 -10.25 3.40 -14.57
N ARG A 219 -8.95 3.15 -14.29
CA ARG A 219 -8.46 1.85 -13.80
C ARG A 219 -7.49 2.02 -12.63
N PRO A 220 -7.34 1.02 -11.74
CA PRO A 220 -6.31 1.04 -10.71
C PRO A 220 -4.91 1.18 -11.34
N GLY A 221 -4.07 2.01 -10.70
CA GLY A 221 -2.73 2.34 -11.18
C GLY A 221 -2.67 3.51 -12.15
N GLN A 222 -3.79 3.98 -12.68
CA GLN A 222 -3.84 5.09 -13.63
C GLN A 222 -3.48 6.42 -12.96
N GLY A 223 -2.62 7.20 -13.62
CA GLY A 223 -2.38 8.60 -13.33
C GLY A 223 -3.41 9.50 -14.00
N ILE A 224 -3.73 10.61 -13.37
CA ILE A 224 -4.64 11.64 -13.87
C ILE A 224 -3.96 13.01 -13.74
N GLY A 225 -4.10 13.87 -14.74
CA GLY A 225 -3.45 15.17 -14.78
C GLY A 225 -1.93 15.04 -14.88
N ALA A 226 -1.18 15.70 -14.02
CA ALA A 226 0.28 15.66 -13.98
C ALA A 226 0.87 14.35 -13.40
N GLU A 227 0.02 13.44 -12.92
CA GLU A 227 0.47 12.17 -12.33
C GLU A 227 0.67 11.10 -13.40
N GLU A 228 1.79 10.39 -13.34
CA GLU A 228 2.12 9.30 -14.27
C GLU A 228 1.40 7.99 -13.90
N GLU A 229 1.31 7.04 -14.84
CA GLU A 229 0.83 5.70 -14.54
C GLU A 229 1.77 4.96 -13.58
N SER A 230 1.21 4.04 -12.79
CA SER A 230 2.01 3.16 -11.94
C SER A 230 2.69 2.08 -12.77
N ASP A 231 3.85 1.64 -12.29
CA ASP A 231 4.48 0.42 -12.77
C ASP A 231 3.55 -0.80 -12.64
N LEU A 232 3.87 -1.85 -13.38
CA LEU A 232 3.19 -3.15 -13.27
C LEU A 232 3.18 -3.67 -11.84
N PRO A 233 2.12 -4.41 -11.44
CA PRO A 233 2.03 -4.98 -10.09
C PRO A 233 3.21 -5.91 -9.79
N VAL A 234 3.65 -5.91 -8.53
CA VAL A 234 4.78 -6.74 -8.07
C VAL A 234 4.41 -8.22 -7.98
N LEU A 235 3.14 -8.48 -7.73
CA LEU A 235 2.58 -9.83 -7.60
C LEU A 235 1.61 -10.05 -8.75
N GLU A 236 1.87 -11.08 -9.53
CA GLU A 236 0.97 -11.51 -10.59
C GLU A 236 0.41 -12.89 -10.23
N PRO A 237 -0.86 -13.17 -10.57
CA PRO A 237 -1.41 -14.50 -10.39
C PRO A 237 -0.68 -15.52 -11.27
N VAL A 238 -0.50 -16.72 -10.73
CA VAL A 238 0.27 -17.80 -11.37
C VAL A 238 -0.57 -19.00 -11.76
N LEU A 239 -1.82 -19.05 -11.33
CA LEU A 239 -2.73 -20.18 -11.58
C LEU A 239 -3.97 -19.71 -12.31
N THR A 240 -4.38 -20.45 -13.33
CA THR A 240 -5.65 -20.23 -14.04
C THR A 240 -6.63 -21.32 -13.66
N TYR A 241 -7.85 -20.93 -13.32
CA TYR A 241 -8.94 -21.82 -12.96
C TYR A 241 -10.13 -21.59 -13.89
N GLN A 242 -10.78 -22.67 -14.31
CA GLN A 242 -12.08 -22.60 -14.96
C GLN A 242 -13.15 -22.33 -13.91
N ILE A 243 -14.08 -21.42 -14.20
CA ILE A 243 -15.28 -21.19 -13.38
C ILE A 243 -16.38 -22.10 -13.88
N LEU A 244 -16.82 -23.04 -13.05
CA LEU A 244 -17.91 -23.98 -13.35
C LEU A 244 -19.23 -23.37 -12.88
N LEU A 245 -20.10 -23.08 -13.84
CA LEU A 245 -21.40 -22.48 -13.59
C LEU A 245 -22.48 -23.59 -13.45
N PRO A 246 -23.53 -23.39 -12.60
CA PRO A 246 -24.68 -24.26 -12.59
C PRO A 246 -25.44 -24.24 -13.91
N ASP A 247 -26.13 -25.32 -14.26
CA ASP A 247 -26.84 -25.52 -15.54
C ASP A 247 -27.91 -24.46 -15.83
N ASP A 248 -28.49 -23.87 -14.79
CA ASP A 248 -29.50 -22.80 -14.88
C ASP A 248 -28.92 -21.37 -14.97
N CYS A 249 -27.60 -21.23 -14.96
CA CYS A 249 -26.93 -19.95 -15.03
C CYS A 249 -26.70 -19.50 -16.48
N ASP A 250 -27.12 -18.29 -16.80
CA ASP A 250 -26.79 -17.63 -18.07
C ASP A 250 -25.31 -17.25 -18.09
N VAL A 251 -24.53 -17.94 -18.93
CA VAL A 251 -23.07 -17.79 -19.05
C VAL A 251 -22.70 -16.37 -19.48
N HIS A 252 -23.41 -15.77 -20.45
CA HIS A 252 -23.09 -14.42 -20.94
C HIS A 252 -23.38 -13.35 -19.88
N LYS A 253 -24.48 -13.49 -19.15
CA LYS A 253 -24.79 -12.60 -18.03
C LYS A 253 -23.76 -12.71 -16.92
N MET A 254 -23.32 -13.94 -16.62
CA MET A 254 -22.28 -14.17 -15.62
C MET A 254 -20.93 -13.59 -16.07
N LEU A 255 -20.56 -13.71 -17.34
CA LEU A 255 -19.37 -13.10 -17.89
C LEU A 255 -19.37 -11.57 -17.69
N LEU A 256 -20.49 -10.89 -17.95
CA LEU A 256 -20.63 -9.45 -17.69
C LEU A 256 -20.47 -9.12 -16.21
N ASN A 257 -21.07 -9.94 -15.31
CA ASN A 257 -20.93 -9.77 -13.88
C ASN A 257 -19.47 -9.94 -13.42
N LEU A 258 -18.76 -10.93 -13.96
CA LEU A 258 -17.36 -11.18 -13.65
C LEU A 258 -16.45 -10.06 -14.18
N LYS A 259 -16.77 -9.49 -15.36
CA LYS A 259 -16.05 -8.31 -15.86
C LYS A 259 -16.21 -7.08 -14.95
N ILE A 260 -17.35 -6.94 -14.26
CA ILE A 260 -17.53 -5.91 -13.22
C ILE A 260 -16.59 -6.17 -12.03
N LEU A 261 -16.40 -7.42 -11.62
CA LEU A 261 -15.43 -7.77 -10.57
C LEU A 261 -13.99 -7.52 -11.03
N GLU A 262 -13.66 -7.78 -12.30
CA GLU A 262 -12.34 -7.51 -12.86
C GLU A 262 -12.01 -6.00 -12.88
N GLU A 263 -13.00 -5.10 -13.07
CA GLU A 263 -12.77 -3.66 -12.91
C GLU A 263 -12.33 -3.29 -11.49
N GLU A 264 -12.85 -3.99 -10.47
CA GLU A 264 -12.50 -3.76 -9.07
C GLU A 264 -11.18 -4.44 -8.67
N GLU A 265 -10.94 -5.63 -9.21
CA GLU A 265 -9.78 -6.50 -8.96
C GLU A 265 -9.15 -6.92 -10.31
N PRO A 266 -8.34 -6.06 -10.96
CA PRO A 266 -7.80 -6.33 -12.30
C PRO A 266 -6.93 -7.58 -12.37
N GLU A 267 -6.42 -8.05 -11.24
CA GLU A 267 -5.58 -9.26 -11.14
C GLU A 267 -6.36 -10.54 -11.48
N LEU A 268 -7.70 -10.51 -11.49
CA LEU A 268 -8.53 -11.67 -11.80
C LEU A 268 -8.36 -12.15 -13.26
N HIS A 269 -8.01 -11.26 -14.17
CA HIS A 269 -7.82 -11.59 -15.60
C HIS A 269 -8.86 -12.55 -16.13
N ILE A 270 -10.12 -12.07 -16.23
CA ILE A 270 -11.24 -12.89 -16.71
C ILE A 270 -11.10 -13.11 -18.22
N VAL A 271 -10.94 -14.37 -18.60
CA VAL A 271 -10.80 -14.79 -20.01
C VAL A 271 -12.03 -15.60 -20.42
N TRP A 272 -12.62 -15.23 -21.54
CA TRP A 272 -13.67 -16.00 -22.21
C TRP A 272 -13.04 -16.84 -23.33
N GLU A 273 -13.19 -18.15 -23.26
CA GLU A 273 -12.75 -19.09 -24.27
C GLU A 273 -13.94 -19.43 -25.18
N GLU A 274 -13.97 -18.89 -26.38
CA GLU A 274 -15.12 -19.03 -27.31
C GLU A 274 -15.34 -20.47 -27.78
N GLN A 275 -14.23 -21.24 -27.96
CA GLN A 275 -14.32 -22.60 -28.51
C GLN A 275 -14.98 -23.56 -27.54
N THR A 276 -14.69 -23.44 -26.26
CA THR A 276 -15.24 -24.31 -25.20
C THR A 276 -16.43 -23.68 -24.48
N SER A 277 -16.70 -22.38 -24.73
CA SER A 277 -17.69 -21.57 -23.98
C SER A 277 -17.41 -21.57 -22.48
N GLU A 278 -16.15 -21.44 -22.10
CA GLU A 278 -15.68 -21.46 -20.73
C GLU A 278 -15.19 -20.10 -20.26
N ILE A 279 -15.38 -19.85 -18.97
CA ILE A 279 -14.85 -18.67 -18.30
C ILE A 279 -13.66 -19.10 -17.44
N HIS A 280 -12.52 -18.47 -17.64
CA HIS A 280 -11.30 -18.68 -16.85
C HIS A 280 -10.94 -17.43 -16.04
N VAL A 281 -10.34 -17.66 -14.87
CA VAL A 281 -9.87 -16.61 -13.95
C VAL A 281 -8.47 -16.93 -13.47
N GLN A 282 -7.64 -15.89 -13.29
CA GLN A 282 -6.31 -16.06 -12.72
C GLN A 282 -6.31 -15.74 -11.22
N LEU A 283 -5.70 -16.62 -10.42
CA LEU A 283 -5.66 -16.51 -8.95
C LEU A 283 -4.28 -16.92 -8.42
N MET A 284 -3.94 -16.45 -7.22
CA MET A 284 -2.66 -16.79 -6.56
C MET A 284 -2.75 -18.06 -5.72
N GLY A 285 -3.95 -18.58 -5.43
CA GLY A 285 -4.15 -19.78 -4.63
C GLY A 285 -5.54 -19.93 -4.02
N ASP A 286 -5.71 -21.01 -3.24
CA ASP A 286 -6.99 -21.50 -2.74
C ASP A 286 -7.78 -20.48 -1.90
N VAL A 287 -7.10 -19.62 -1.14
CA VAL A 287 -7.78 -18.59 -0.33
C VAL A 287 -8.51 -17.58 -1.20
N GLN A 288 -7.96 -17.23 -2.37
CA GLN A 288 -8.65 -16.33 -3.31
C GLN A 288 -9.83 -16.99 -3.98
N ILE A 289 -9.79 -18.30 -4.21
CA ILE A 289 -10.92 -19.09 -4.71
C ILE A 289 -12.12 -18.93 -3.76
N GLU A 290 -11.91 -19.17 -2.46
CA GLU A 290 -12.96 -19.07 -1.45
C GLU A 290 -13.54 -17.64 -1.37
N ILE A 291 -12.67 -16.62 -1.45
CA ILE A 291 -13.09 -15.21 -1.45
C ILE A 291 -13.93 -14.90 -2.68
N LEU A 292 -13.45 -15.26 -3.87
CA LEU A 292 -14.16 -15.00 -5.13
C LEU A 292 -15.49 -15.75 -5.20
N GLN A 293 -15.54 -17.01 -4.77
CA GLN A 293 -16.76 -17.80 -4.69
C GLN A 293 -17.81 -17.11 -3.78
N ARG A 294 -17.39 -16.63 -2.61
CA ARG A 294 -18.25 -15.89 -1.71
C ARG A 294 -18.74 -14.57 -2.33
N MET A 295 -17.86 -13.81 -2.98
CA MET A 295 -18.22 -12.55 -3.64
C MET A 295 -19.27 -12.77 -4.75
N ILE A 296 -19.08 -13.80 -5.58
CA ILE A 296 -20.03 -14.14 -6.64
C ILE A 296 -21.41 -14.51 -6.05
N LYS A 297 -21.40 -15.33 -4.99
CA LYS A 297 -22.63 -15.71 -4.30
C LYS A 297 -23.36 -14.53 -3.65
N GLU A 298 -22.62 -13.66 -2.95
CA GLU A 298 -23.19 -12.50 -2.25
C GLU A 298 -23.75 -11.44 -3.22
N ARG A 299 -23.03 -11.19 -4.33
CA ARG A 299 -23.41 -10.13 -5.28
C ARG A 299 -24.41 -10.58 -6.35
N PHE A 300 -24.26 -11.80 -6.83
CA PHE A 300 -25.03 -12.28 -8.00
C PHE A 300 -25.96 -13.44 -7.66
N GLY A 301 -25.91 -13.97 -6.43
CA GLY A 301 -26.77 -15.06 -5.97
C GLY A 301 -26.45 -16.43 -6.57
N VAL A 302 -25.35 -16.56 -7.30
CA VAL A 302 -24.95 -17.81 -7.98
C VAL A 302 -23.84 -18.51 -7.21
N LEU A 303 -23.98 -19.78 -6.95
CA LEU A 303 -22.93 -20.62 -6.38
C LEU A 303 -22.13 -21.25 -7.52
N VAL A 304 -20.87 -20.89 -7.62
CA VAL A 304 -19.94 -21.41 -8.63
C VAL A 304 -18.96 -22.39 -8.01
N GLU A 305 -18.45 -23.32 -8.83
CA GLU A 305 -17.33 -24.18 -8.49
C GLU A 305 -16.12 -23.82 -9.36
N PHE A 306 -14.94 -24.33 -8.98
CA PHE A 306 -13.72 -24.10 -9.74
C PHE A 306 -13.13 -25.44 -10.17
N GLY A 307 -12.70 -25.52 -11.42
CA GLY A 307 -11.99 -26.66 -11.97
C GLY A 307 -10.57 -26.81 -11.40
N GLU A 308 -9.82 -27.77 -11.91
CA GLU A 308 -8.42 -27.94 -11.55
C GLU A 308 -7.61 -26.72 -12.02
N GLY A 309 -6.70 -26.24 -11.15
CA GLY A 309 -5.82 -25.12 -11.46
C GLY A 309 -4.72 -25.52 -12.43
N SER A 310 -4.51 -24.72 -13.45
CA SER A 310 -3.39 -24.83 -14.37
C SER A 310 -2.39 -23.70 -14.18
N ILE A 311 -1.10 -23.97 -14.42
CA ILE A 311 -0.04 -22.97 -14.28
C ILE A 311 -0.08 -22.04 -15.51
N VAL A 312 0.00 -20.73 -15.26
CA VAL A 312 0.18 -19.73 -16.33
C VAL A 312 1.60 -19.77 -16.83
N TYR A 313 1.80 -20.23 -18.06
CA TYR A 313 3.09 -20.18 -18.72
C TYR A 313 3.26 -18.82 -19.41
N LYS A 314 4.44 -18.20 -19.19
CA LYS A 314 4.83 -16.99 -19.92
C LYS A 314 5.97 -17.35 -20.86
N GLU A 315 5.84 -16.97 -22.11
CA GLU A 315 6.87 -17.10 -23.11
C GLU A 315 7.53 -15.75 -23.37
N THR A 316 8.85 -15.76 -23.57
CA THR A 316 9.61 -14.58 -23.96
C THR A 316 10.62 -14.95 -25.03
N ILE A 317 10.90 -14.02 -25.91
CA ILE A 317 11.99 -14.17 -26.88
C ILE A 317 13.31 -13.76 -26.22
N THR A 318 14.33 -14.59 -26.34
CA THR A 318 15.67 -14.36 -25.77
C THR A 318 16.60 -13.57 -26.68
N ALA A 319 16.19 -13.34 -27.95
CA ALA A 319 16.95 -12.58 -28.93
C ALA A 319 15.98 -11.85 -29.88
N PRO A 320 16.41 -10.75 -30.52
CA PRO A 320 15.62 -10.10 -31.56
C PRO A 320 15.29 -11.09 -32.69
N VAL A 321 14.01 -11.14 -33.10
CA VAL A 321 13.53 -12.00 -34.19
C VAL A 321 12.84 -11.11 -35.24
N GLU A 322 13.25 -11.25 -36.51
CA GLU A 322 12.54 -10.64 -37.63
C GLU A 322 11.47 -11.59 -38.16
N GLY A 323 10.23 -11.12 -38.19
CA GLY A 323 9.11 -11.82 -38.84
C GLY A 323 8.68 -11.09 -40.11
N VAL A 324 8.57 -11.80 -41.22
CA VAL A 324 8.03 -11.24 -42.50
C VAL A 324 6.57 -11.66 -42.61
N GLY A 325 5.67 -10.68 -42.56
CA GLY A 325 4.23 -10.86 -42.85
C GLY A 325 3.92 -10.49 -44.31
N HIS A 326 3.31 -11.41 -45.04
CA HIS A 326 2.70 -11.09 -46.37
C HIS A 326 1.20 -10.84 -46.14
N PHE A 327 0.75 -9.66 -46.56
CA PHE A 327 -0.67 -9.37 -46.76
C PHE A 327 -1.00 -9.59 -48.23
N GLU A 328 -1.93 -10.50 -48.54
CA GLU A 328 -2.61 -10.62 -49.79
C GLU A 328 -3.93 -9.84 -49.77
#